data_a43cf85018a77c0576985b941e33bd0f
#
_entry.id   a43cf85018a77c0576985b941e33bd0f
#
_cell.length_a   1.000
_cell.length_b   1.000
_cell.length_c   1.000
_cell.angle_alpha   90.00
_cell.angle_beta   90.00
_cell.angle_gamma   90.00
#
_symmetry.space_group_name_H-M   'P 1'
#
loop_
_entity.id
_entity.type
_entity.pdbx_description
1 polymer ?
#
loop_
_entity_poly.entity_id
_entity_poly.type
_entity_poly.pdbx_seq_one_letter_code
_entity_poly.pdbx_strand_id
1 'polypeptide(L)'
;MTTQVLLDTNIYLRLAKRIRPAVGREFGQVPYVLVILKAVEDEVHRSARLKFLNPWFDEPEFAKERLAKQIRLTAAEKQALTLVSSVLMGTVQTDIVRYTTGQSPPGATDCWLLACGQVKSAVVVTDDLGMHTLAADFGLKVWHGFELLAKLRAAKVVDNELIREIYDALERNGDLTATWRRAKHEEFSRIFGVRC
;
A
#
# COMPACT_ATOMS: atom_id res chain seq x y z
N MET A 1 -15.06 10.50 -11.77
CA MET A 1 -15.09 9.60 -10.60
C MET A 1 -13.70 9.54 -10.00
N THR A 2 -13.58 9.71 -8.69
CA THR A 2 -12.29 9.62 -8.00
C THR A 2 -11.92 8.17 -7.72
N THR A 3 -10.71 7.75 -8.10
CA THR A 3 -10.23 6.39 -7.86
C THR A 3 -9.62 6.28 -6.46
N GLN A 4 -10.11 5.35 -5.66
CA GLN A 4 -9.54 5.06 -4.35
C GLN A 4 -8.20 4.34 -4.48
N VAL A 5 -7.26 4.68 -3.61
CA VAL A 5 -5.93 4.05 -3.50
C VAL A 5 -5.77 3.51 -2.09
N LEU A 6 -5.72 2.19 -1.99
CA LEU A 6 -5.65 1.42 -0.75
C LEU A 6 -4.20 1.15 -0.40
N LEU A 7 -3.79 1.48 0.82
CA LEU A 7 -2.43 1.22 1.28
C LEU A 7 -2.37 -0.10 2.04
N ASP A 8 -1.45 -0.96 1.64
CA ASP A 8 -1.04 -2.11 2.44
C ASP A 8 -0.42 -1.67 3.77
N THR A 9 -0.48 -2.52 4.78
CA THR A 9 0.01 -2.26 6.14
C THR A 9 1.46 -1.78 6.14
N ASN A 10 2.35 -2.47 5.42
CA ASN A 10 3.76 -2.09 5.35
C ASN A 10 3.97 -0.74 4.65
N ILE A 11 3.24 -0.48 3.57
CA ILE A 11 3.28 0.81 2.88
C ILE A 11 2.77 1.92 3.79
N TYR A 12 1.64 1.70 4.46
CA TYR A 12 1.09 2.67 5.40
C TYR A 12 2.09 3.00 6.52
N LEU A 13 2.66 1.98 7.17
CA LEU A 13 3.60 2.17 8.27
C LEU A 13 4.89 2.90 7.83
N ARG A 14 5.39 2.62 6.63
CA ARG A 14 6.58 3.27 6.08
C ARG A 14 6.36 4.72 5.68
N LEU A 15 5.20 5.02 5.09
CA LEU A 15 4.96 6.30 4.44
C LEU A 15 4.03 7.24 5.22
N ALA A 16 3.18 6.73 6.12
CA ALA A 16 2.08 7.48 6.73
C ALA A 16 2.52 8.81 7.37
N LYS A 17 3.61 8.82 8.14
CA LYS A 17 4.10 10.05 8.76
C LYS A 17 4.51 11.14 7.76
N ARG A 18 4.93 10.71 6.57
CA ARG A 18 5.53 11.58 5.55
C ARG A 18 4.52 12.05 4.51
N ILE A 19 3.65 11.13 4.06
CA ILE A 19 2.62 11.43 3.06
C ILE A 19 1.26 11.73 3.68
N ARG A 20 1.18 11.86 4.99
CA ARG A 20 -0.06 12.12 5.75
C ARG A 20 -0.93 13.24 5.18
N PRO A 21 -0.38 14.39 4.76
CA PRO A 21 -1.19 15.45 4.17
C PRO A 21 -1.96 15.03 2.91
N ALA A 22 -1.53 13.95 2.24
CA ALA A 22 -2.18 13.43 1.03
C ALA A 22 -3.36 12.49 1.34
N VAL A 23 -3.44 11.94 2.56
CA VAL A 23 -4.52 11.00 2.92
C VAL A 23 -5.86 11.72 2.91
N GLY A 24 -6.81 11.19 2.14
CA GLY A 24 -8.15 11.76 1.96
C GLY A 24 -8.23 13.03 1.11
N ARG A 25 -7.14 13.45 0.50
CA ARG A 25 -7.13 14.53 -0.51
C ARG A 25 -7.05 13.94 -1.91
N GLU A 26 -7.71 14.56 -2.86
CA GLU A 26 -7.58 14.21 -4.26
C GLU A 26 -6.24 14.70 -4.82
N PHE A 27 -5.62 13.88 -5.67
CA PHE A 27 -4.37 14.22 -6.35
C PHE A 27 -4.32 13.64 -7.77
N GLY A 28 -3.50 14.26 -8.62
CA GLY A 28 -3.28 13.85 -10.01
C GLY A 28 -4.30 14.40 -10.99
N GLN A 29 -3.99 14.29 -12.29
CA GLN A 29 -4.91 14.67 -13.36
C GLN A 29 -6.13 13.75 -13.45
N VAL A 30 -5.89 12.44 -13.28
CA VAL A 30 -6.93 11.48 -12.93
C VAL A 30 -7.05 11.53 -11.41
N PRO A 31 -8.22 11.89 -10.86
CA PRO A 31 -8.33 12.09 -9.43
C PRO A 31 -8.20 10.77 -8.67
N TYR A 32 -7.15 10.68 -7.86
CA TYR A 32 -6.91 9.61 -6.89
C TYR A 32 -7.11 10.12 -5.48
N VAL A 33 -7.51 9.26 -4.56
CA VAL A 33 -7.58 9.56 -3.13
C VAL A 33 -7.01 8.41 -2.30
N LEU A 34 -6.05 8.72 -1.42
CA LEU A 34 -5.51 7.74 -0.48
C LEU A 34 -6.54 7.47 0.62
N VAL A 35 -6.81 6.21 0.86
CA VAL A 35 -7.77 5.75 1.88
C VAL A 35 -7.18 4.59 2.67
N ILE A 36 -7.67 4.40 3.89
CA ILE A 36 -7.19 3.39 4.81
C ILE A 36 -8.30 2.39 5.09
N LEU A 37 -7.95 1.10 5.08
CA LEU A 37 -8.84 0.03 5.46
C LEU A 37 -8.74 -0.26 6.96
N LYS A 38 -9.87 -0.56 7.57
CA LYS A 38 -9.91 -1.06 8.96
C LYS A 38 -9.06 -2.33 9.14
N ALA A 39 -8.97 -3.19 8.12
CA ALA A 39 -8.16 -4.39 8.16
C ALA A 39 -6.67 -4.11 8.43
N VAL A 40 -6.13 -3.00 7.90
CA VAL A 40 -4.76 -2.54 8.19
C VAL A 40 -4.59 -2.17 9.65
N GLU A 41 -5.56 -1.45 10.22
CA GLU A 41 -5.56 -1.09 11.64
C GLU A 41 -5.65 -2.33 12.54
N ASP A 42 -6.57 -3.25 12.21
CA ASP A 42 -6.77 -4.50 12.94
C ASP A 42 -5.51 -5.40 12.89
N GLU A 43 -4.77 -5.40 11.78
CA GLU A 43 -3.50 -6.13 11.65
C GLU A 43 -2.43 -5.58 12.58
N VAL A 44 -2.24 -4.27 12.60
CA VAL A 44 -1.27 -3.63 13.52
C VAL A 44 -1.65 -3.92 14.97
N HIS A 45 -2.95 -3.81 15.32
CA HIS A 45 -3.42 -4.06 16.68
C HIS A 45 -3.28 -5.52 17.12
N ARG A 46 -3.33 -6.48 16.21
CA ARG A 46 -3.09 -7.90 16.53
C ARG A 46 -1.62 -8.27 16.65
N SER A 47 -0.72 -7.48 16.06
CA SER A 47 0.72 -7.78 16.03
C SER A 47 1.47 -7.00 17.12
N ALA A 48 1.92 -7.70 18.17
CA ALA A 48 2.77 -7.13 19.21
C ALA A 48 4.06 -6.51 18.60
N ARG A 49 4.64 -7.17 17.58
CA ARG A 49 5.83 -6.68 16.88
C ARG A 49 5.56 -5.36 16.15
N LEU A 50 4.46 -5.25 15.39
CA LEU A 50 4.14 -4.02 14.66
C LEU A 50 3.85 -2.86 15.61
N LYS A 51 3.15 -3.09 16.73
CA LYS A 51 2.95 -2.09 17.78
C LYS A 51 4.26 -1.60 18.36
N PHE A 52 5.14 -2.53 18.72
CA PHE A 52 6.44 -2.19 19.30
C PHE A 52 7.30 -1.34 18.34
N LEU A 53 7.33 -1.69 17.06
CA LEU A 53 8.08 -0.96 16.05
C LEU A 53 7.44 0.38 15.64
N ASN A 54 6.14 0.53 15.86
CA ASN A 54 5.37 1.70 15.44
C ASN A 54 4.54 2.29 16.59
N PRO A 55 5.17 2.76 17.69
CA PRO A 55 4.46 3.26 18.86
C PRO A 55 3.59 4.49 18.54
N TRP A 56 3.95 5.25 17.52
CA TRP A 56 3.18 6.40 17.01
C TRP A 56 1.81 6.02 16.44
N PHE A 57 1.61 4.75 16.09
CA PHE A 57 0.38 4.31 15.43
C PHE A 57 -0.87 4.59 16.29
N ASP A 58 -0.76 4.42 17.60
CA ASP A 58 -1.85 4.64 18.55
C ASP A 58 -1.92 6.07 19.11
N GLU A 59 -1.08 6.99 18.64
CA GLU A 59 -1.19 8.41 19.01
C GLU A 59 -2.58 8.96 18.59
N PRO A 60 -3.26 9.73 19.46
CA PRO A 60 -4.66 10.13 19.25
C PRO A 60 -4.93 10.82 17.92
N GLU A 61 -3.97 11.61 17.43
CA GLU A 61 -4.11 12.32 16.16
C GLU A 61 -4.12 11.38 14.96
N PHE A 62 -3.27 10.35 14.96
CA PHE A 62 -3.22 9.35 13.89
C PHE A 62 -4.44 8.41 13.95
N ALA A 63 -4.85 8.00 15.15
CA ALA A 63 -6.05 7.19 15.33
C ALA A 63 -7.31 7.93 14.84
N LYS A 64 -7.46 9.21 15.19
CA LYS A 64 -8.57 10.05 14.73
C LYS A 64 -8.57 10.21 13.20
N GLU A 65 -7.41 10.41 12.59
CA GLU A 65 -7.26 10.54 11.14
C GLU A 65 -7.66 9.25 10.44
N ARG A 66 -7.17 8.10 10.89
CA ARG A 66 -7.54 6.79 10.31
C ARG A 66 -9.05 6.57 10.38
N LEU A 67 -9.66 6.80 11.52
CA LEU A 67 -11.11 6.67 11.68
C LEU A 67 -11.89 7.58 10.71
N ALA A 68 -11.46 8.81 10.54
CA ALA A 68 -12.09 9.77 9.65
C ALA A 68 -11.94 9.41 8.16
N LYS A 69 -10.88 8.67 7.79
CA LYS A 69 -10.54 8.32 6.40
C LYS A 69 -10.82 6.85 6.06
N GLN A 70 -11.41 6.08 6.95
CA GLN A 70 -11.78 4.69 6.68
C GLN A 70 -12.85 4.57 5.60
N ILE A 71 -12.67 3.56 4.74
CA ILE A 71 -13.68 3.18 3.77
C ILE A 71 -14.87 2.55 4.48
N ARG A 72 -16.06 3.04 4.16
CA ARG A 72 -17.32 2.42 4.56
C ARG A 72 -17.79 1.47 3.47
N LEU A 73 -18.07 0.24 3.87
CA LEU A 73 -18.60 -0.80 2.99
C LEU A 73 -20.08 -1.01 3.27
N THR A 74 -20.88 -1.07 2.23
CA THR A 74 -22.28 -1.51 2.30
C THR A 74 -22.36 -3.00 2.63
N ALA A 75 -23.56 -3.50 2.99
CA ALA A 75 -23.76 -4.93 3.24
C ALA A 75 -23.46 -5.79 2.00
N ALA A 76 -23.87 -5.34 0.81
CA ALA A 76 -23.60 -6.03 -0.44
C ALA A 76 -22.09 -6.07 -0.77
N GLU A 77 -21.38 -4.95 -0.57
CA GLU A 77 -19.94 -4.90 -0.77
C GLU A 77 -19.19 -5.82 0.21
N LYS A 78 -19.62 -5.89 1.47
CA LYS A 78 -19.04 -6.82 2.46
C LYS A 78 -19.21 -8.28 2.02
N GLN A 79 -20.38 -8.64 1.53
CA GLN A 79 -20.65 -9.99 1.02
C GLN A 79 -19.77 -10.30 -0.21
N ALA A 80 -19.73 -9.40 -1.19
CA ALA A 80 -18.89 -9.54 -2.38
C ALA A 80 -17.41 -9.67 -1.99
N LEU A 81 -16.94 -8.84 -1.06
CA LEU A 81 -15.57 -8.85 -0.58
C LEU A 81 -15.20 -10.18 0.09
N THR A 82 -16.11 -10.77 0.89
CA THR A 82 -15.90 -12.08 1.51
C THR A 82 -15.75 -13.17 0.44
N LEU A 83 -16.60 -13.17 -0.59
CA LEU A 83 -16.52 -14.14 -1.68
C LEU A 83 -15.20 -13.99 -2.46
N VAL A 84 -14.87 -12.77 -2.89
CA VAL A 84 -13.64 -12.52 -3.66
C VAL A 84 -12.40 -12.87 -2.82
N SER A 85 -12.36 -12.49 -1.55
CA SER A 85 -11.23 -12.83 -0.67
C SER A 85 -11.07 -14.34 -0.51
N SER A 86 -12.18 -15.09 -0.40
CA SER A 86 -12.13 -16.56 -0.33
C SER A 86 -11.58 -17.18 -1.61
N VAL A 87 -11.95 -16.64 -2.78
CA VAL A 87 -11.41 -17.11 -4.07
C VAL A 87 -9.91 -16.85 -4.15
N LEU A 88 -9.45 -15.63 -3.81
CA LEU A 88 -8.02 -15.29 -3.80
C LEU A 88 -7.23 -16.18 -2.85
N MET A 89 -7.73 -16.41 -1.63
CA MET A 89 -7.11 -17.32 -0.66
C MET A 89 -7.03 -18.75 -1.18
N GLY A 90 -8.10 -19.26 -1.76
CA GLY A 90 -8.12 -20.59 -2.37
C GLY A 90 -7.10 -20.72 -3.50
N THR A 91 -6.97 -19.69 -4.34
CA THR A 91 -5.96 -19.65 -5.41
C THR A 91 -4.55 -19.71 -4.87
N VAL A 92 -4.24 -18.91 -3.83
CA VAL A 92 -2.91 -18.94 -3.17
C VAL A 92 -2.63 -20.32 -2.56
N GLN A 93 -3.63 -20.95 -1.92
CA GLN A 93 -3.47 -22.27 -1.31
C GLN A 93 -3.29 -23.39 -2.35
N THR A 94 -3.85 -23.24 -3.54
CA THR A 94 -3.72 -24.23 -4.62
C THR A 94 -2.32 -24.22 -5.25
N ASP A 95 -1.65 -23.05 -5.32
CA ASP A 95 -0.31 -22.93 -5.88
C ASP A 95 0.56 -21.99 -5.02
N ILE A 96 0.85 -22.42 -3.80
CA ILE A 96 1.64 -21.65 -2.83
C ILE A 96 3.00 -21.25 -3.41
N VAL A 97 3.65 -22.12 -4.17
CA VAL A 97 4.98 -21.88 -4.74
C VAL A 97 4.98 -20.69 -5.68
N ARG A 98 3.96 -20.56 -6.52
CA ARG A 98 3.79 -19.46 -7.47
C ARG A 98 3.75 -18.09 -6.77
N TYR A 99 3.11 -18.01 -5.62
CA TYR A 99 2.88 -16.76 -4.87
C TYR A 99 3.91 -16.52 -3.77
N THR A 100 4.86 -17.46 -3.56
CA THR A 100 5.97 -17.30 -2.62
C THR A 100 7.17 -16.70 -3.35
N THR A 101 7.38 -15.39 -3.21
CA THR A 101 8.44 -14.65 -3.91
C THR A 101 9.51 -14.17 -2.92
N GLY A 102 10.20 -15.11 -2.27
CA GLY A 102 11.25 -14.84 -1.28
C GLY A 102 10.75 -14.47 0.13
N GLN A 103 9.45 -14.42 0.33
CA GLN A 103 8.77 -14.23 1.63
C GLN A 103 7.60 -15.22 1.72
N SER A 104 6.81 -15.14 2.80
CA SER A 104 5.56 -15.90 2.90
C SER A 104 4.60 -15.52 1.77
N PRO A 105 3.76 -16.46 1.30
CA PRO A 105 2.72 -16.14 0.34
C PRO A 105 1.69 -15.16 0.93
N PRO A 106 0.91 -14.44 0.09
CA PRO A 106 -0.13 -13.53 0.55
C PRO A 106 -1.07 -14.20 1.56
N GLY A 107 -1.25 -13.56 2.70
CA GLY A 107 -2.12 -14.02 3.77
C GLY A 107 -3.56 -13.52 3.65
N ALA A 108 -4.36 -13.77 4.69
CA ALA A 108 -5.77 -13.40 4.71
C ALA A 108 -5.98 -11.88 4.60
N THR A 109 -5.15 -11.07 5.26
CA THR A 109 -5.24 -9.60 5.18
C THR A 109 -4.90 -9.10 3.77
N ASP A 110 -3.89 -9.69 3.12
CA ASP A 110 -3.46 -9.34 1.76
C ASP A 110 -4.55 -9.67 0.74
N CYS A 111 -5.11 -10.87 0.82
CA CYS A 111 -6.24 -11.28 -0.04
C CYS A 111 -7.48 -10.40 0.20
N TRP A 112 -7.73 -10.00 1.45
CA TRP A 112 -8.80 -9.07 1.79
C TRP A 112 -8.58 -7.68 1.18
N LEU A 113 -7.34 -7.18 1.22
CA LEU A 113 -6.96 -5.90 0.63
C LEU A 113 -7.14 -5.92 -0.90
N LEU A 114 -6.66 -6.97 -1.59
CA LEU A 114 -6.84 -7.15 -3.03
C LEU A 114 -8.33 -7.30 -3.41
N ALA A 115 -9.10 -8.06 -2.62
CA ALA A 115 -10.54 -8.18 -2.81
C ALA A 115 -11.26 -6.84 -2.68
N CYS A 116 -10.84 -6.00 -1.72
CA CYS A 116 -11.35 -4.65 -1.59
C CYS A 116 -11.02 -3.80 -2.83
N GLY A 117 -9.80 -3.93 -3.36
CA GLY A 117 -9.39 -3.33 -4.63
C GLY A 117 -10.33 -3.69 -5.77
N GLN A 118 -10.70 -4.96 -5.90
CA GLN A 118 -11.64 -5.43 -6.91
C GLN A 118 -13.05 -4.88 -6.70
N VAL A 119 -13.63 -5.03 -5.52
CA VAL A 119 -15.01 -4.64 -5.21
C VAL A 119 -15.21 -3.13 -5.35
N LYS A 120 -14.22 -2.34 -4.98
CA LYS A 120 -14.26 -0.86 -5.06
C LYS A 120 -13.70 -0.31 -6.36
N SER A 121 -13.22 -1.14 -7.29
CA SER A 121 -12.47 -0.72 -8.48
C SER A 121 -11.32 0.22 -8.10
N ALA A 122 -10.65 -0.07 -6.99
CA ALA A 122 -9.59 0.73 -6.41
C ALA A 122 -8.20 0.22 -6.82
N VAL A 123 -7.19 1.03 -6.62
CA VAL A 123 -5.78 0.62 -6.75
C VAL A 123 -5.26 0.18 -5.39
N VAL A 124 -4.56 -0.93 -5.32
CA VAL A 124 -3.85 -1.37 -4.10
C VAL A 124 -2.38 -0.98 -4.22
N VAL A 125 -1.79 -0.46 -3.15
CA VAL A 125 -0.35 -0.15 -3.09
C VAL A 125 0.31 -1.10 -2.12
N THR A 126 1.20 -1.94 -2.65
CA THR A 126 1.99 -2.90 -1.88
C THR A 126 3.35 -3.12 -2.54
N ASP A 127 4.35 -3.51 -1.75
CA ASP A 127 5.67 -3.94 -2.25
C ASP A 127 5.82 -5.47 -2.22
N ASP A 128 4.78 -6.19 -1.81
CA ASP A 128 4.77 -7.66 -1.79
C ASP A 128 4.61 -8.22 -3.21
N LEU A 129 5.65 -8.92 -3.69
CA LEU A 129 5.67 -9.47 -5.04
C LEU A 129 4.67 -10.64 -5.23
N GLY A 130 4.34 -11.37 -4.17
CA GLY A 130 3.30 -12.38 -4.19
C GLY A 130 1.92 -11.77 -4.43
N MET A 131 1.63 -10.64 -3.77
CA MET A 131 0.43 -9.85 -4.04
C MET A 131 0.40 -9.29 -5.47
N HIS A 132 1.53 -8.82 -6.01
CA HIS A 132 1.62 -8.38 -7.41
C HIS A 132 1.31 -9.53 -8.37
N THR A 133 1.87 -10.72 -8.13
CA THR A 133 1.61 -11.91 -8.97
C THR A 133 0.13 -12.30 -8.91
N LEU A 134 -0.44 -12.38 -7.72
CA LEU A 134 -1.85 -12.69 -7.52
C LEU A 134 -2.76 -11.65 -8.18
N ALA A 135 -2.45 -10.38 -8.02
CA ALA A 135 -3.20 -9.29 -8.64
C ALA A 135 -3.17 -9.36 -10.18
N ALA A 136 -2.01 -9.70 -10.77
CA ALA A 136 -1.89 -9.88 -12.22
C ALA A 136 -2.77 -11.00 -12.76
N ASP A 137 -2.85 -12.13 -12.04
CA ASP A 137 -3.71 -13.27 -12.44
C ASP A 137 -5.21 -12.92 -12.42
N PHE A 138 -5.60 -11.96 -11.61
CA PHE A 138 -6.99 -11.48 -11.50
C PHE A 138 -7.26 -10.13 -12.19
N GLY A 139 -6.28 -9.57 -12.90
CA GLY A 139 -6.42 -8.28 -13.59
C GLY A 139 -6.65 -7.09 -12.66
N LEU A 140 -6.16 -7.17 -11.41
CA LEU A 140 -6.32 -6.13 -10.41
C LEU A 140 -5.25 -5.04 -10.56
N LYS A 141 -5.61 -3.81 -10.25
CA LYS A 141 -4.68 -2.66 -10.32
C LYS A 141 -3.86 -2.58 -9.05
N VAL A 142 -2.55 -2.79 -9.17
CA VAL A 142 -1.60 -2.69 -8.05
C VAL A 142 -0.45 -1.77 -8.43
N TRP A 143 0.02 -0.97 -7.48
CA TRP A 143 1.22 -0.16 -7.59
C TRP A 143 2.22 -0.54 -6.51
N HIS A 144 3.49 -0.37 -6.81
CA HIS A 144 4.53 -0.32 -5.79
C HIS A 144 4.48 1.00 -5.00
N GLY A 145 5.07 1.02 -3.81
CA GLY A 145 5.17 2.24 -3.01
C GLY A 145 5.92 3.37 -3.71
N PHE A 146 6.95 3.07 -4.48
CA PHE A 146 7.66 4.07 -5.27
C PHE A 146 6.83 4.64 -6.43
N GLU A 147 5.92 3.86 -7.05
CA GLU A 147 5.00 4.36 -8.07
C GLU A 147 3.99 5.34 -7.47
N LEU A 148 3.51 5.06 -6.25
CA LEU A 148 2.69 6.01 -5.49
C LEU A 148 3.46 7.33 -5.28
N LEU A 149 4.71 7.27 -4.82
CA LEU A 149 5.53 8.47 -4.63
C LEU A 149 5.75 9.25 -5.93
N ALA A 150 5.99 8.56 -7.05
CA ALA A 150 6.11 9.19 -8.36
C ALA A 150 4.82 9.95 -8.76
N LYS A 151 3.65 9.36 -8.50
CA LYS A 151 2.35 10.01 -8.76
C LYS A 151 2.08 11.20 -7.84
N LEU A 152 2.40 11.08 -6.55
CA LEU A 152 2.27 12.18 -5.59
C LEU A 152 3.22 13.33 -5.94
N ARG A 153 4.44 13.04 -6.41
CA ARG A 153 5.38 14.03 -6.89
C ARG A 153 4.88 14.75 -8.14
N ALA A 154 4.39 14.00 -9.13
CA ALA A 154 3.81 14.56 -10.35
C ALA A 154 2.63 15.49 -10.05
N ALA A 155 1.87 15.19 -9.00
CA ALA A 155 0.77 15.99 -8.49
C ALA A 155 1.22 17.14 -7.56
N LYS A 156 2.54 17.32 -7.33
CA LYS A 156 3.12 18.34 -6.43
C LYS A 156 2.64 18.22 -4.97
N VAL A 157 2.24 17.02 -4.55
CA VAL A 157 1.84 16.72 -3.15
C VAL A 157 3.07 16.41 -2.30
N VAL A 158 4.08 15.79 -2.91
CA VAL A 158 5.40 15.57 -2.30
C VAL A 158 6.49 16.20 -3.16
N ASP A 159 7.54 16.67 -2.54
CA ASP A 159 8.70 17.25 -3.21
C ASP A 159 9.88 16.27 -3.31
N ASN A 160 10.96 16.73 -3.92
CA ASN A 160 12.16 15.93 -4.09
C ASN A 160 12.90 15.66 -2.77
N GLU A 161 12.81 16.57 -1.81
CA GLU A 161 13.46 16.45 -0.50
C GLU A 161 12.81 15.33 0.30
N LEU A 162 11.48 15.32 0.37
CA LEU A 162 10.73 14.26 1.03
C LEU A 162 11.01 12.88 0.41
N ILE A 163 11.17 12.80 -0.92
CA ILE A 163 11.54 11.54 -1.57
C ILE A 163 12.93 11.07 -1.12
N ARG A 164 13.92 11.98 -1.03
CA ARG A 164 15.25 11.65 -0.49
C ARG A 164 15.15 11.13 0.93
N GLU A 165 14.44 11.83 1.80
CA GLU A 165 14.24 11.41 3.20
C GLU A 165 13.61 10.01 3.32
N ILE A 166 12.64 9.68 2.45
CA ILE A 166 12.01 8.36 2.43
C ILE A 166 13.05 7.30 2.04
N TYR A 167 13.82 7.52 0.98
CA TYR A 167 14.85 6.58 0.55
C TYR A 167 15.94 6.39 1.60
N ASP A 168 16.39 7.48 2.23
CA ASP A 168 17.39 7.44 3.30
C ASP A 168 16.86 6.69 4.54
N ALA A 169 15.58 6.83 4.85
CA ALA A 169 14.95 6.08 5.93
C ALA A 169 14.84 4.59 5.62
N LEU A 170 14.44 4.23 4.39
CA LEU A 170 14.37 2.84 3.94
C LEU A 170 15.76 2.18 3.95
N GLU A 171 16.78 2.89 3.51
CA GLU A 171 18.16 2.40 3.50
C GLU A 171 18.69 2.19 4.94
N ARG A 172 18.51 3.16 5.83
CA ARG A 172 18.92 3.05 7.25
C ARG A 172 18.23 1.92 7.99
N ASN A 173 16.97 1.63 7.65
CA ASN A 173 16.18 0.58 8.27
C ASN A 173 16.43 -0.80 7.65
N GLY A 174 17.20 -0.91 6.56
CA GLY A 174 17.37 -2.16 5.81
C GLY A 174 16.13 -2.57 5.01
N ASP A 175 15.18 -1.66 4.82
CA ASP A 175 13.90 -1.90 4.14
C ASP A 175 13.95 -1.60 2.62
N LEU A 176 15.10 -1.15 2.10
CA LEU A 176 15.27 -0.81 0.68
C LEU A 176 15.35 -2.07 -0.17
N THR A 177 14.23 -2.46 -0.76
CA THR A 177 14.13 -3.64 -1.62
C THR A 177 14.83 -3.45 -2.98
N ALA A 178 15.03 -4.55 -3.73
CA ALA A 178 15.62 -4.48 -5.08
C ALA A 178 14.77 -3.63 -6.05
N THR A 179 13.44 -3.69 -5.94
CA THR A 179 12.51 -2.88 -6.73
C THR A 179 12.67 -1.40 -6.45
N TRP A 180 12.79 -1.01 -5.19
CA TRP A 180 13.04 0.38 -4.79
C TRP A 180 14.43 0.88 -5.23
N ARG A 181 15.45 0.03 -5.14
CA ARG A 181 16.80 0.38 -5.65
C ARG A 181 16.77 0.64 -7.16
N ARG A 182 16.10 -0.21 -7.93
CA ARG A 182 15.92 0.00 -9.36
C ARG A 182 15.17 1.30 -9.65
N ALA A 183 14.05 1.56 -8.96
CA ALA A 183 13.28 2.77 -9.12
C ALA A 183 14.07 4.05 -8.78
N LYS A 184 15.05 3.99 -7.84
CA LYS A 184 15.97 5.11 -7.54
C LYS A 184 16.71 5.56 -8.80
N HIS A 185 17.10 4.61 -9.67
CA HIS A 185 17.85 4.88 -10.89
C HIS A 185 16.94 5.19 -12.09
N GLU A 186 15.80 4.55 -12.20
CA GLU A 186 14.88 4.69 -13.33
C GLU A 186 13.92 5.87 -13.12
N GLU A 187 13.08 5.83 -12.09
CA GLU A 187 12.00 6.81 -11.85
C GLU A 187 12.52 8.12 -11.21
N PHE A 188 13.53 8.00 -10.35
CA PHE A 188 14.03 9.11 -9.54
C PHE A 188 15.46 9.53 -9.90
N SER A 189 15.97 9.14 -11.07
CA SER A 189 17.33 9.48 -11.54
C SER A 189 17.65 10.97 -11.45
N ARG A 190 16.70 11.85 -11.76
CA ARG A 190 16.86 13.30 -11.65
C ARG A 190 16.98 13.80 -10.21
N ILE A 191 16.43 13.07 -9.24
CA ILE A 191 16.49 13.42 -7.80
C ILE A 191 17.82 13.01 -7.21
N PHE A 192 18.31 11.82 -7.59
CA PHE A 192 19.52 11.23 -7.00
C PHE A 192 20.79 11.47 -7.81
N GLY A 193 20.69 12.21 -8.95
CA GLY A 193 21.86 12.58 -9.74
C GLY A 193 22.52 11.40 -10.47
N VAL A 194 21.80 10.29 -10.61
CA VAL A 194 22.32 9.13 -11.36
C VAL A 194 22.17 9.46 -12.84
N ARG A 195 23.30 9.70 -13.51
CA ARG A 195 23.35 9.77 -14.99
C ARG A 195 23.25 8.34 -15.51
N CYS A 196 22.30 8.09 -16.40
CA CYS A 196 22.29 6.89 -17.24
C CYS A 196 23.55 6.84 -18.08
#